data_a237a000c5b12835e18a32a9ccbb4666
#
_entry.id   a237a000c5b12835e18a32a9ccbb4666
#
_cell.length_a   1.000
_cell.length_b   1.000
_cell.length_c   1.000
_cell.angle_alpha   90.00
_cell.angle_beta   90.00
_cell.angle_gamma   90.00
#
_symmetry.space_group_name_H-M   'P 1'
#
loop_
_entity.id
_entity.type
_entity.pdbx_description
1 polymer ?
#
loop_
_entity_poly.entity_id
_entity_poly.type
_entity_poly.pdbx_seq_one_letter_code
_entity_poly.pdbx_strand_id
1 'polypeptide(L)'
;MLNRRIFETIGLRYDDADKVPVIIDEVREILKNHKDIDTRQTLIVNFDAFGASSLNFFIYTFTKTVNWVRYHEVKQDVLLQVMAIIKKHEADIAFPTQTLKLDPIQMAQVQVQVQVQDDSGF
;
A
#
# COMPACT_ATOMS: atom_id res chain seq x y z
N MET A 1 11.09 -17.55 16.64
CA MET A 1 10.70 -16.78 15.48
C MET A 1 11.83 -15.90 15.02
N LEU A 2 12.32 -16.15 13.83
CA LEU A 2 13.55 -15.49 13.39
C LEU A 2 13.33 -14.39 12.39
N ASN A 3 12.12 -14.31 11.78
CA ASN A 3 11.84 -13.34 10.74
C ASN A 3 10.60 -12.56 11.08
N ARG A 4 10.50 -11.34 10.55
CA ARG A 4 9.32 -10.52 10.74
C ARG A 4 8.48 -10.52 9.49
N ARG A 5 7.19 -10.59 9.69
CA ARG A 5 6.21 -10.66 8.61
C ARG A 5 5.85 -9.26 8.12
N ILE A 6 5.78 -9.14 6.80
CA ILE A 6 5.17 -7.98 6.16
C ILE A 6 3.82 -8.43 5.61
N PHE A 7 2.76 -7.75 6.01
CA PHE A 7 1.42 -8.04 5.50
C PHE A 7 0.74 -6.71 5.26
N GLU A 8 0.55 -6.36 3.98
CA GLU A 8 -0.04 -5.09 3.59
C GLU A 8 -1.06 -5.29 2.49
N THR A 9 -2.16 -4.60 2.60
CA THR A 9 -3.19 -4.58 1.57
C THR A 9 -3.12 -3.25 0.84
N ILE A 10 -3.11 -3.32 -0.49
CA ILE A 10 -2.99 -2.13 -1.32
C ILE A 10 -4.19 -2.10 -2.26
N GLY A 11 -4.87 -0.96 -2.29
CA GLY A 11 -6.04 -0.78 -3.14
C GLY A 11 -5.72 0.07 -4.35
N LEU A 12 -6.12 -0.39 -5.53
CA LEU A 12 -5.99 0.36 -6.77
C LEU A 12 -7.37 0.80 -7.23
N ARG A 13 -7.42 1.86 -8.03
CA ARG A 13 -8.70 2.34 -8.55
C ARG A 13 -9.28 1.35 -9.55
N TYR A 14 -10.61 1.31 -9.63
CA TYR A 14 -11.27 0.47 -10.61
C TYR A 14 -10.88 0.83 -12.05
N ASP A 15 -10.59 2.09 -12.29
CA ASP A 15 -10.18 2.53 -13.62
C ASP A 15 -8.88 1.88 -14.07
N ASP A 16 -8.11 1.35 -13.15
CA ASP A 16 -6.81 0.73 -13.43
C ASP A 16 -6.90 -0.79 -13.41
N ALA A 17 -8.09 -1.34 -13.55
CA ALA A 17 -8.31 -2.79 -13.44
C ALA A 17 -7.46 -3.59 -14.42
N ASP A 18 -7.26 -3.09 -15.61
CA ASP A 18 -6.49 -3.80 -16.63
C ASP A 18 -5.00 -3.82 -16.30
N LYS A 19 -4.56 -2.98 -15.38
CA LYS A 19 -3.15 -2.90 -14.98
C LYS A 19 -2.84 -3.75 -13.74
N VAL A 20 -3.87 -4.23 -13.06
CA VAL A 20 -3.68 -4.97 -11.82
C VAL A 20 -2.80 -6.20 -12.00
N PRO A 21 -3.02 -7.06 -13.01
CA PRO A 21 -2.18 -8.25 -13.12
C PRO A 21 -0.70 -7.93 -13.33
N VAL A 22 -0.39 -6.96 -14.17
CA VAL A 22 1.02 -6.64 -14.45
C VAL A 22 1.67 -5.99 -13.22
N ILE A 23 0.93 -5.18 -12.48
CA ILE A 23 1.44 -4.58 -11.26
C ILE A 23 1.75 -5.67 -10.23
N ILE A 24 0.83 -6.62 -10.05
CA ILE A 24 1.05 -7.72 -9.12
C ILE A 24 2.29 -8.51 -9.51
N ASP A 25 2.46 -8.80 -10.79
CA ASP A 25 3.62 -9.57 -11.25
C ASP A 25 4.92 -8.82 -10.98
N GLU A 26 4.95 -7.52 -11.23
CA GLU A 26 6.16 -6.74 -10.97
C GLU A 26 6.46 -6.64 -9.47
N VAL A 27 5.43 -6.47 -8.65
CA VAL A 27 5.63 -6.44 -7.20
C VAL A 27 6.19 -7.78 -6.73
N ARG A 28 5.67 -8.87 -7.25
CA ARG A 28 6.19 -10.19 -6.90
C ARG A 28 7.65 -10.32 -7.27
N GLU A 29 8.03 -9.81 -8.43
CA GLU A 29 9.42 -9.90 -8.88
C GLU A 29 10.36 -9.07 -8.02
N ILE A 30 9.97 -7.85 -7.64
CA ILE A 30 10.86 -7.06 -6.80
C ILE A 30 11.05 -7.71 -5.43
N LEU A 31 10.03 -8.39 -4.92
CA LEU A 31 10.16 -9.08 -3.65
C LEU A 31 11.06 -10.29 -3.76
N LYS A 32 10.95 -11.04 -4.85
CA LYS A 32 11.82 -12.20 -5.05
C LYS A 32 13.28 -11.80 -5.17
N ASN A 33 13.54 -10.62 -5.70
CA ASN A 33 14.91 -10.15 -5.92
C ASN A 33 15.41 -9.21 -4.84
N HIS A 34 14.60 -8.93 -3.84
CA HIS A 34 14.96 -8.01 -2.78
C HIS A 34 15.91 -8.70 -1.79
N LYS A 35 17.04 -8.07 -1.53
CA LYS A 35 18.09 -8.68 -0.72
C LYS A 35 17.66 -8.91 0.73
N ASP A 36 16.70 -8.15 1.21
CA ASP A 36 16.27 -8.21 2.62
C ASP A 36 15.01 -9.03 2.82
N ILE A 37 14.48 -9.64 1.77
CA ILE A 37 13.29 -10.49 1.85
C ILE A 37 13.75 -11.94 1.83
N ASP A 38 13.22 -12.72 2.77
CA ASP A 38 13.57 -14.13 2.88
C ASP A 38 12.68 -14.95 1.95
N THR A 39 13.19 -15.22 0.77
CA THR A 39 12.42 -15.93 -0.25
C THR A 39 12.25 -17.42 0.05
N ARG A 40 12.91 -17.93 1.10
CA ARG A 40 12.70 -19.31 1.56
C ARG A 40 11.41 -19.42 2.36
N GLN A 41 10.87 -18.30 2.81
CA GLN A 41 9.60 -18.25 3.51
C GLN A 41 8.47 -18.00 2.53
N THR A 42 7.24 -18.09 3.01
CA THR A 42 6.08 -17.80 2.20
C THR A 42 6.15 -16.40 1.60
N LEU A 43 5.86 -16.30 0.31
CA LEU A 43 5.80 -15.02 -0.38
C LEU A 43 4.57 -15.03 -1.26
N ILE A 44 3.60 -14.19 -0.93
CA ILE A 44 2.34 -14.11 -1.66
C ILE A 44 2.08 -12.67 -2.07
N VAL A 45 1.81 -12.47 -3.35
CA VAL A 45 1.32 -11.18 -3.86
C VAL A 45 0.16 -11.53 -4.78
N ASN A 46 -1.04 -11.37 -4.28
CA ASN A 46 -2.23 -11.82 -5.01
C ASN A 46 -3.34 -10.80 -4.93
N PHE A 47 -4.17 -10.78 -5.95
CA PHE A 47 -5.42 -10.06 -5.90
C PHE A 47 -6.29 -10.68 -4.81
N ASP A 48 -6.86 -9.84 -3.98
CA ASP A 48 -7.55 -10.32 -2.78
C ASP A 48 -9.06 -10.17 -2.89
N ALA A 49 -9.50 -8.95 -3.17
CA ALA A 49 -10.95 -8.69 -3.11
C ALA A 49 -11.30 -7.41 -3.84
N PHE A 50 -12.57 -7.35 -4.23
CA PHE A 50 -13.17 -6.11 -4.71
C PHE A 50 -13.62 -5.31 -3.49
N GLY A 51 -13.00 -4.17 -3.27
CA GLY A 51 -13.42 -3.29 -2.20
C GLY A 51 -14.57 -2.40 -2.66
N ALA A 52 -15.08 -1.60 -1.73
CA ALA A 52 -16.18 -0.68 -2.05
C ALA A 52 -15.80 0.32 -3.14
N SER A 53 -14.55 0.74 -3.15
CA SER A 53 -14.06 1.71 -4.13
C SER A 53 -12.66 1.38 -4.61
N SER A 54 -12.23 0.12 -4.44
CA SER A 54 -10.87 -0.26 -4.78
C SER A 54 -10.79 -1.72 -5.19
N LEU A 55 -9.75 -2.01 -5.96
CA LEU A 55 -9.34 -3.38 -6.28
C LEU A 55 -8.16 -3.67 -5.39
N ASN A 56 -8.31 -4.59 -4.46
CA ASN A 56 -7.31 -4.82 -3.43
C ASN A 56 -6.43 -6.01 -3.76
N PHE A 57 -5.12 -5.82 -3.66
CA PHE A 57 -4.20 -6.94 -3.63
C PHE A 57 -3.39 -6.85 -2.35
N PHE A 58 -2.80 -7.97 -1.94
CA PHE A 58 -2.05 -7.98 -0.70
C PHE A 58 -0.66 -8.54 -0.92
N ILE A 59 0.22 -8.15 -0.02
CA ILE A 59 1.59 -8.62 0.06
C ILE A 59 1.74 -9.35 1.38
N TYR A 60 2.22 -10.58 1.32
CA TYR A 60 2.50 -11.37 2.51
C TYR A 60 3.88 -11.99 2.34
N THR A 61 4.82 -11.56 3.16
CA THR A 61 6.18 -12.06 3.04
C THR A 61 6.92 -11.86 4.36
N PHE A 62 8.18 -12.26 4.39
CA PHE A 62 9.00 -12.17 5.59
C PHE A 62 10.32 -11.50 5.27
N THR A 63 10.79 -10.67 6.21
CA THR A 63 12.13 -10.09 6.13
C THR A 63 13.15 -11.08 6.67
N LYS A 64 14.41 -10.88 6.29
CA LYS A 64 15.51 -11.68 6.84
C LYS A 64 15.89 -11.23 8.23
N THR A 65 15.50 -10.03 8.64
CA THR A 65 15.89 -9.46 9.91
C THR A 65 14.78 -9.57 10.94
N VAL A 66 15.17 -9.69 12.21
CA VAL A 66 14.23 -9.56 13.32
C VAL A 66 14.39 -8.22 14.03
N ASN A 67 15.36 -7.42 13.64
CA ASN A 67 15.57 -6.11 14.22
C ASN A 67 14.43 -5.19 13.88
N TRP A 68 13.83 -4.57 14.89
CA TRP A 68 12.61 -3.78 14.70
C TRP A 68 12.83 -2.57 13.80
N VAL A 69 13.93 -1.87 13.99
CA VAL A 69 14.23 -0.68 13.20
C VAL A 69 14.51 -1.09 11.75
N ARG A 70 15.34 -2.12 11.57
CA ARG A 70 15.68 -2.60 10.24
C ARG A 70 14.45 -3.12 9.52
N TYR A 71 13.56 -3.80 10.23
CA TYR A 71 12.31 -4.28 9.65
C TYR A 71 11.51 -3.14 9.03
N HIS A 72 11.37 -2.02 9.75
CA HIS A 72 10.62 -0.89 9.22
C HIS A 72 11.32 -0.24 8.04
N GLU A 73 12.65 -0.25 8.01
CA GLU A 73 13.37 0.24 6.84
C GLU A 73 13.11 -0.63 5.63
N VAL A 74 13.12 -1.95 5.81
CA VAL A 74 12.85 -2.89 4.72
C VAL A 74 11.41 -2.72 4.24
N LYS A 75 10.47 -2.63 5.16
CA LYS A 75 9.07 -2.43 4.81
C LYS A 75 8.88 -1.13 4.03
N GLN A 76 9.51 -0.05 4.48
CA GLN A 76 9.43 1.22 3.77
C GLN A 76 9.97 1.10 2.36
N ASP A 77 11.11 0.43 2.19
CA ASP A 77 11.70 0.26 0.87
C ASP A 77 10.76 -0.51 -0.05
N VAL A 78 10.17 -1.60 0.46
CA VAL A 78 9.23 -2.40 -0.31
C VAL A 78 8.03 -1.55 -0.74
N LEU A 79 7.45 -0.81 0.20
CA LEU A 79 6.28 -0.01 -0.11
C LEU A 79 6.59 1.11 -1.10
N LEU A 80 7.77 1.72 -1.00
CA LEU A 80 8.16 2.74 -1.95
C LEU A 80 8.36 2.17 -3.34
N GLN A 81 8.92 0.97 -3.45
CA GLN A 81 9.07 0.33 -4.74
C GLN A 81 7.70 -0.06 -5.33
N VAL A 82 6.78 -0.51 -4.50
CA VAL A 82 5.42 -0.79 -4.95
C VAL A 82 4.76 0.47 -5.49
N MET A 83 4.91 1.59 -4.78
CA MET A 83 4.35 2.84 -5.24
C MET A 83 4.94 3.27 -6.58
N ALA A 84 6.25 3.08 -6.75
CA ALA A 84 6.91 3.40 -8.01
C ALA A 84 6.37 2.55 -9.16
N ILE A 85 6.11 1.27 -8.90
CA ILE A 85 5.54 0.37 -9.92
C ILE A 85 4.15 0.85 -10.31
N ILE A 86 3.33 1.22 -9.33
CA ILE A 86 1.98 1.70 -9.59
C ILE A 86 2.03 2.95 -10.47
N LYS A 87 2.91 3.88 -10.15
CA LYS A 87 3.03 5.11 -10.94
C LYS A 87 3.59 4.83 -12.34
N LYS A 88 4.51 3.89 -12.45
CA LYS A 88 5.08 3.51 -13.73
C LYS A 88 4.01 3.09 -14.72
N HIS A 89 2.98 2.42 -14.24
CA HIS A 89 1.88 1.96 -15.07
C HIS A 89 0.75 2.98 -15.16
N GLU A 90 0.97 4.20 -14.68
CA GLU A 90 -0.01 5.27 -14.70
C GLU A 90 -1.27 4.92 -13.93
N ALA A 91 -1.12 4.11 -12.90
CA ALA A 91 -2.19 3.76 -11.99
C ALA A 91 -2.11 4.60 -10.72
N ASP A 92 -3.13 4.53 -9.90
CA ASP A 92 -3.16 5.25 -8.63
C ASP A 92 -3.72 4.37 -7.54
N ILE A 93 -3.26 4.65 -6.33
CA ILE A 93 -3.81 4.03 -5.13
C ILE A 93 -5.18 4.63 -4.87
N ALA A 94 -6.15 3.78 -4.57
CA ALA A 94 -7.49 4.22 -4.25
C ALA A 94 -7.55 4.75 -2.82
N PHE A 95 -8.26 5.87 -2.65
CA PHE A 95 -8.47 6.46 -1.33
C PHE A 95 -9.93 6.27 -0.92
N PRO A 96 -10.22 6.30 0.40
CA PRO A 96 -11.60 6.18 0.85
C PRO A 96 -12.50 7.23 0.22
N THR A 97 -13.61 6.78 -0.36
CA THR A 97 -14.47 7.69 -1.10
C THR A 97 -15.33 8.57 -0.22
N GLN A 98 -15.60 8.15 1.00
CA GLN A 98 -16.46 8.95 1.88
C GLN A 98 -15.87 10.31 2.16
N THR A 99 -14.55 10.46 2.15
CA THR A 99 -13.91 11.74 2.35
C THR A 99 -13.93 12.60 1.10
N LEU A 100 -14.20 12.01 -0.06
CA LEU A 100 -14.17 12.69 -1.33
C LEU A 100 -15.56 13.14 -1.77
N LYS A 101 -16.60 12.79 -1.01
CA LYS A 101 -17.98 13.07 -1.39
C LYS A 101 -18.55 14.29 -0.72
N LEU A 102 -17.77 15.01 0.04
CA LEU A 102 -18.20 16.25 0.65
C LEU A 102 -18.35 17.31 -0.45
N ASP A 103 -19.43 18.08 -0.36
CA ASP A 103 -19.57 19.20 -1.29
C ASP A 103 -18.61 20.31 -0.87
N PRO A 104 -18.44 21.34 -1.72
CA PRO A 104 -17.45 22.38 -1.43
C PRO A 104 -17.70 23.11 -0.10
N ILE A 105 -18.95 23.29 0.27
CA ILE A 105 -19.26 23.97 1.54
C ILE A 105 -18.87 23.10 2.71
N GLN A 106 -19.21 21.82 2.65
CA GLN A 106 -18.86 20.90 3.72
C GLN A 106 -17.35 20.74 3.84
N MET A 107 -16.65 20.70 2.73
CA MET A 107 -15.21 20.60 2.77
C MET A 107 -14.59 21.83 3.40
N ALA A 108 -15.10 23.02 3.11
CA ALA A 108 -14.61 24.23 3.71
C ALA A 108 -14.81 24.21 5.23
N GLN A 109 -15.95 23.72 5.68
CA GLN A 109 -16.21 23.62 7.11
C GLN A 109 -15.30 22.63 7.78
N VAL A 110 -15.07 21.48 7.13
CA VAL A 110 -14.17 20.47 7.67
C VAL A 110 -12.76 21.02 7.77
N GLN A 111 -12.31 21.79 6.78
CA GLN A 111 -10.98 22.36 6.81
C GLN A 111 -10.81 23.35 7.94
N VAL A 112 -11.83 24.17 8.18
CA VAL A 112 -11.79 25.09 9.30
C VAL A 112 -11.68 24.36 10.63
N GLN A 113 -12.47 23.28 10.79
CA GLN A 113 -12.39 22.49 12.01
C GLN A 113 -11.05 21.81 12.16
N VAL A 114 -10.51 21.30 11.07
CA VAL A 114 -9.21 20.66 11.09
C VAL A 114 -8.13 21.64 11.49
N GLN A 115 -8.19 22.87 11.02
CA GLN A 115 -7.22 23.87 11.41
C GLN A 115 -7.27 24.16 12.90
N VAL A 116 -8.46 24.18 13.46
CA VAL A 116 -8.59 24.37 14.89
C VAL A 116 -8.08 23.15 15.65
N GLN A 117 -8.39 21.98 15.17
CA GLN A 117 -8.01 20.73 15.84
C GLN A 117 -6.61 20.28 15.47
N ASP A 118 -6.08 20.79 14.40
CA ASP A 118 -4.76 20.42 13.96
C ASP A 118 -3.73 20.69 15.03
N ASP A 119 -3.97 21.73 15.78
CA ASP A 119 -3.14 22.06 16.92
C ASP A 119 -3.16 20.94 17.95
N SER A 120 -4.14 20.07 17.89
CA SER A 120 -4.25 18.97 18.84
C SER A 120 -3.52 17.72 18.36
N GLY A 121 -2.77 17.81 17.31
CA GLY A 121 -1.88 16.71 17.00
C GLY A 121 -2.40 15.70 16.05
N PHE A 122 -2.89 16.17 15.07
CA PHE A 122 -3.06 15.24 14.01
C PHE A 122 -1.74 14.65 13.60
#